data_cf42b5fefc1a59b5e148a502c5c352f9
#
_entry.id   cf42b5fefc1a59b5e148a502c5c352f9
#
_cell.length_a   1.000
_cell.length_b   1.000
_cell.length_c   1.000
_cell.angle_alpha   90.00
_cell.angle_beta   90.00
_cell.angle_gamma   90.00
#
_symmetry.space_group_name_H-M   'P 1'
#
loop_
_entity.id
_entity.type
_entity.pdbx_description
1 polymer ?
#
loop_
_entity_poly.entity_id
_entity_poly.type
_entity_poly.pdbx_seq_one_letter_code
_entity_poly.pdbx_strand_id
1 'polypeptide(L)'
;MSNKLSAEEIPILLSDYRLTFEPAIDATYSISAENLLDAEQAQVYLQRIAPFFQSPSLLVTASLFGKRYSVLTMASAFYAMSRYDKGLQVAIENIWVEAEGHAKPWLPNVRFIDHTVSVPTTDRNAWRDEVLKGIFADNLAKVWQSLTKISKIPKTILWENTAIYVNWLYETKIREGANEQEIIRLQEDYDYIVNQAPGALFGEKKNPLTNYCGPKVTIKESEHPIRLRKTCCFYYHTSDEINDYCISCPKIKRLV
;
A
#
# COMPACT_ATOMS: atom_id res chain seq x y z
N MET A 1 16.90 18.34 13.71
CA MET A 1 16.97 17.02 13.03
C MET A 1 17.24 17.23 11.56
N SER A 2 17.88 16.28 10.87
CA SER A 2 18.20 16.43 9.44
C SER A 2 16.95 16.24 8.59
N ASN A 3 16.76 17.10 7.58
CA ASN A 3 15.70 16.98 6.57
C ASN A 3 16.03 15.93 5.47
N LYS A 4 16.92 14.99 5.78
CA LYS A 4 17.33 13.90 4.88
C LYS A 4 17.37 12.58 5.64
N LEU A 5 17.20 11.49 4.92
CA LEU A 5 17.53 10.16 5.43
C LEU A 5 19.04 10.04 5.68
N SER A 6 19.41 9.34 6.74
CA SER A 6 20.82 9.06 7.04
C SER A 6 21.38 7.93 6.16
N ALA A 7 22.71 7.80 6.14
CA ALA A 7 23.39 6.71 5.44
C ALA A 7 23.04 5.30 6.00
N GLU A 8 22.54 5.22 7.24
CA GLU A 8 22.12 3.99 7.90
C GLU A 8 20.64 3.64 7.61
N GLU A 9 19.80 4.65 7.41
CA GLU A 9 18.36 4.50 7.16
C GLU A 9 18.06 4.10 5.71
N ILE A 10 18.82 4.66 4.76
CA ILE A 10 18.63 4.43 3.32
C ILE A 10 18.70 2.94 2.95
N PRO A 11 19.72 2.15 3.34
CA PRO A 11 19.83 0.76 2.92
C PRO A 11 18.63 -0.10 3.31
N ILE A 12 18.06 0.14 4.49
CA ILE A 12 16.88 -0.59 4.98
C ILE A 12 15.66 -0.30 4.09
N LEU A 13 15.44 0.96 3.73
CA LEU A 13 14.31 1.33 2.87
C LEU A 13 14.46 0.78 1.44
N LEU A 14 15.69 0.74 0.92
CA LEU A 14 15.99 0.19 -0.40
C LEU A 14 15.80 -1.33 -0.44
N SER A 15 16.36 -2.06 0.54
CA SER A 15 16.36 -3.52 0.54
C SER A 15 14.99 -4.11 0.91
N ASP A 16 14.37 -3.60 1.97
CA ASP A 16 13.22 -4.23 2.61
C ASP A 16 11.88 -3.65 2.18
N TYR A 17 11.87 -2.38 1.71
CA TYR A 17 10.65 -1.64 1.42
C TYR A 17 10.52 -1.20 -0.04
N ARG A 18 11.39 -1.73 -0.93
CA ARG A 18 11.35 -1.51 -2.37
C ARG A 18 11.40 -0.04 -2.79
N LEU A 19 12.01 0.81 -1.94
CA LEU A 19 12.34 2.16 -2.32
C LEU A 19 13.49 2.13 -3.34
N THR A 20 13.49 3.04 -4.31
CA THR A 20 14.64 3.30 -5.19
C THR A 20 14.80 4.80 -5.39
N PHE A 21 16.03 5.23 -5.69
CA PHE A 21 16.32 6.60 -6.09
C PHE A 21 16.64 6.71 -7.58
N GLU A 22 16.83 5.56 -8.22
CA GLU A 22 17.17 5.49 -9.63
C GLU A 22 15.96 5.05 -10.46
N PRO A 23 15.78 5.62 -11.66
CA PRO A 23 14.78 5.14 -12.60
C PRO A 23 15.13 3.73 -13.08
N ALA A 24 14.13 2.95 -13.49
CA ALA A 24 14.35 1.68 -14.17
C ALA A 24 15.11 1.90 -15.48
N ILE A 25 16.03 0.99 -15.82
CA ILE A 25 16.82 1.04 -17.05
C ILE A 25 15.88 0.90 -18.27
N ASP A 26 14.91 -0.03 -18.19
CA ASP A 26 13.82 -0.16 -19.13
C ASP A 26 12.53 0.38 -18.51
N ALA A 27 12.16 1.60 -18.87
CA ALA A 27 10.99 2.27 -18.34
C ALA A 27 9.66 1.82 -18.99
N THR A 28 9.67 0.78 -19.86
CA THR A 28 8.47 0.32 -20.57
C THR A 28 7.29 0.03 -19.64
N TYR A 29 7.55 -0.46 -18.44
CA TYR A 29 6.54 -0.81 -17.42
C TYR A 29 6.54 0.14 -16.22
N SER A 30 7.28 1.25 -16.31
CA SER A 30 7.26 2.32 -15.32
C SER A 30 6.15 3.34 -15.61
N ILE A 31 5.65 4.01 -14.57
CA ILE A 31 4.64 5.07 -14.69
C ILE A 31 4.77 6.07 -13.54
N SER A 32 4.61 7.36 -13.83
CA SER A 32 4.42 8.35 -12.77
C SER A 32 3.04 8.19 -12.14
N ALA A 33 2.93 8.45 -10.84
CA ALA A 33 1.64 8.36 -10.19
C ALA A 33 0.65 9.43 -10.69
N GLU A 34 1.12 10.58 -11.18
CA GLU A 34 0.28 11.58 -11.84
C GLU A 34 -0.40 11.02 -13.10
N ASN A 35 0.32 10.23 -13.89
CA ASN A 35 -0.23 9.62 -15.10
C ASN A 35 -1.31 8.56 -14.80
N LEU A 36 -1.36 8.03 -13.56
CA LEU A 36 -2.48 7.20 -13.11
C LEU A 36 -3.78 7.99 -12.92
N LEU A 37 -3.73 9.32 -12.85
CA LEU A 37 -4.92 10.16 -12.75
C LEU A 37 -5.52 10.49 -14.12
N ASP A 38 -4.74 10.39 -15.19
CA ASP A 38 -5.23 10.47 -16.56
C ASP A 38 -5.88 9.14 -16.95
N ALA A 39 -7.13 9.20 -17.41
CA ALA A 39 -7.91 7.98 -17.66
C ALA A 39 -7.35 7.14 -18.82
N GLU A 40 -6.85 7.76 -19.86
CA GLU A 40 -6.30 7.08 -21.04
C GLU A 40 -4.95 6.43 -20.68
N GLN A 41 -4.04 7.21 -20.09
CA GLN A 41 -2.72 6.71 -19.69
C GLN A 41 -2.82 5.58 -18.67
N ALA A 42 -3.68 5.73 -17.66
CA ALA A 42 -3.91 4.71 -16.66
C ALA A 42 -4.49 3.41 -17.27
N GLN A 43 -5.45 3.53 -18.20
CA GLN A 43 -6.01 2.36 -18.88
C GLN A 43 -4.98 1.65 -19.73
N VAL A 44 -4.21 2.37 -20.54
CA VAL A 44 -3.12 1.82 -21.38
C VAL A 44 -2.08 1.12 -20.49
N TYR A 45 -1.70 1.76 -19.39
CA TYR A 45 -0.74 1.17 -18.45
C TYR A 45 -1.27 -0.13 -17.83
N LEU A 46 -2.51 -0.16 -17.31
CA LEU A 46 -3.10 -1.37 -16.75
C LEU A 46 -3.21 -2.50 -17.78
N GLN A 47 -3.55 -2.19 -19.04
CA GLN A 47 -3.57 -3.19 -20.11
C GLN A 47 -2.16 -3.75 -20.39
N ARG A 48 -1.13 -2.91 -20.34
CA ARG A 48 0.27 -3.30 -20.55
C ARG A 48 0.77 -4.25 -19.44
N ILE A 49 0.39 -4.03 -18.19
CA ILE A 49 0.83 -4.89 -17.06
C ILE A 49 -0.10 -6.08 -16.81
N ALA A 50 -1.27 -6.15 -17.42
CA ALA A 50 -2.23 -7.25 -17.24
C ALA A 50 -1.61 -8.66 -17.46
N PRO A 51 -0.73 -8.89 -18.46
CA PRO A 51 -0.09 -10.19 -18.66
C PRO A 51 0.77 -10.67 -17.48
N PHE A 52 1.36 -9.76 -16.69
CA PHE A 52 2.14 -10.16 -15.51
C PHE A 52 1.25 -10.78 -14.41
N PHE A 53 0.00 -10.40 -14.38
CA PHE A 53 -0.99 -10.92 -13.45
C PHE A 53 -1.84 -12.06 -14.05
N GLN A 54 -1.62 -12.42 -15.32
CA GLN A 54 -2.53 -13.34 -16.03
C GLN A 54 -4.00 -12.90 -15.92
N SER A 55 -4.21 -11.59 -15.93
CA SER A 55 -5.49 -10.98 -15.60
C SER A 55 -6.44 -11.00 -16.81
N PRO A 56 -7.68 -11.54 -16.65
CA PRO A 56 -8.65 -11.64 -17.73
C PRO A 56 -9.41 -10.34 -18.01
N SER A 57 -9.26 -9.31 -17.18
CA SER A 57 -10.02 -8.07 -17.32
C SER A 57 -9.36 -6.87 -16.62
N LEU A 58 -9.69 -5.67 -17.09
CA LEU A 58 -9.22 -4.42 -16.50
C LEU A 58 -9.57 -4.30 -15.00
N LEU A 59 -10.74 -4.80 -14.60
CA LEU A 59 -11.17 -4.81 -13.19
C LEU A 59 -10.24 -5.66 -12.33
N VAL A 60 -9.88 -6.86 -12.77
CA VAL A 60 -8.97 -7.75 -12.06
C VAL A 60 -7.58 -7.14 -12.01
N THR A 61 -7.07 -6.61 -13.15
CA THR A 61 -5.77 -5.91 -13.17
C THR A 61 -5.75 -4.75 -12.19
N ALA A 62 -6.78 -3.90 -12.17
CA ALA A 62 -6.87 -2.76 -11.25
C ALA A 62 -6.86 -3.19 -9.78
N SER A 63 -7.50 -4.31 -9.44
CA SER A 63 -7.46 -4.85 -8.07
C SER A 63 -6.05 -5.29 -7.67
N LEU A 64 -5.36 -6.03 -8.53
CA LEU A 64 -4.03 -6.57 -8.24
C LEU A 64 -2.96 -5.47 -8.27
N PHE A 65 -3.05 -4.56 -9.23
CA PHE A 65 -2.23 -3.35 -9.25
C PHE A 65 -2.44 -2.53 -7.98
N GLY A 66 -3.69 -2.26 -7.58
CA GLY A 66 -4.01 -1.53 -6.37
C GLY A 66 -3.41 -2.15 -5.11
N LYS A 67 -3.37 -3.49 -5.01
CA LYS A 67 -2.65 -4.19 -3.92
C LYS A 67 -1.16 -3.85 -3.93
N ARG A 68 -0.50 -3.89 -5.09
CA ARG A 68 0.93 -3.57 -5.21
C ARG A 68 1.20 -2.10 -4.95
N TYR A 69 0.43 -1.23 -5.59
CA TYR A 69 0.59 0.21 -5.44
C TYR A 69 0.43 0.66 -3.98
N SER A 70 -0.56 0.13 -3.24
CA SER A 70 -0.73 0.48 -1.84
C SER A 70 0.49 0.14 -0.99
N VAL A 71 1.02 -1.08 -1.08
CA VAL A 71 2.19 -1.46 -0.26
C VAL A 71 3.43 -0.68 -0.66
N LEU A 72 3.67 -0.45 -1.95
CA LEU A 72 4.81 0.32 -2.44
C LEU A 72 4.81 1.75 -1.90
N THR A 73 3.64 2.41 -1.95
CA THR A 73 3.50 3.80 -1.49
C THR A 73 3.62 3.91 0.04
N MET A 74 3.09 2.94 0.80
CA MET A 74 2.99 3.02 2.26
C MET A 74 4.20 2.45 3.00
N ALA A 75 4.84 1.38 2.48
CA ALA A 75 5.74 0.57 3.31
C ALA A 75 6.95 1.35 3.80
N SER A 76 7.68 2.01 2.89
CA SER A 76 8.82 2.85 3.25
C SER A 76 8.39 4.08 4.07
N ALA A 77 7.24 4.68 3.72
CA ALA A 77 6.72 5.86 4.40
C ALA A 77 6.33 5.58 5.86
N PHE A 78 5.61 4.48 6.13
CA PHE A 78 5.26 4.10 7.51
C PHE A 78 6.47 3.65 8.31
N TYR A 79 7.40 2.94 7.69
CA TYR A 79 8.64 2.59 8.38
C TYR A 79 9.40 3.84 8.80
N ALA A 80 9.63 4.78 7.87
CA ALA A 80 10.34 6.01 8.17
C ALA A 80 9.60 6.88 9.20
N MET A 81 8.26 6.99 9.10
CA MET A 81 7.44 7.74 10.05
C MET A 81 7.53 7.16 11.46
N SER A 82 7.31 5.86 11.61
CA SER A 82 7.13 5.24 12.94
C SER A 82 8.45 4.80 13.58
N ARG A 83 9.50 4.51 12.80
CA ARG A 83 10.81 4.11 13.33
C ARG A 83 11.77 5.28 13.48
N TYR A 84 11.72 6.26 12.57
CA TYR A 84 12.72 7.33 12.48
C TYR A 84 12.16 8.72 12.75
N ASP A 85 10.84 8.87 12.93
CA ASP A 85 10.17 10.18 12.96
C ASP A 85 10.51 11.02 11.71
N LYS A 86 10.51 10.37 10.54
CA LYS A 86 10.77 11.00 9.23
C LYS A 86 9.61 10.77 8.28
N GLY A 87 8.97 11.84 7.83
CA GLY A 87 7.88 11.80 6.84
C GLY A 87 8.44 11.92 5.43
N LEU A 88 8.32 10.85 4.65
CA LEU A 88 8.68 10.86 3.22
C LEU A 88 7.65 11.66 2.42
N GLN A 89 8.09 12.29 1.33
CA GLN A 89 7.22 13.03 0.42
C GLN A 89 6.49 12.06 -0.52
N VAL A 90 5.31 11.58 -0.12
CA VAL A 90 4.54 10.56 -0.86
C VAL A 90 3.36 11.14 -1.64
N ALA A 91 3.29 12.47 -1.81
CA ALA A 91 2.27 13.08 -2.68
C ALA A 91 2.40 12.58 -4.13
N ILE A 92 1.28 12.62 -4.86
CA ILE A 92 1.14 11.96 -6.17
C ILE A 92 2.20 12.41 -7.19
N GLU A 93 2.56 13.70 -7.16
CA GLU A 93 3.55 14.31 -8.06
C GLU A 93 4.98 13.84 -7.82
N ASN A 94 5.26 13.25 -6.67
CA ASN A 94 6.60 12.80 -6.29
C ASN A 94 6.86 11.32 -6.51
N ILE A 95 5.85 10.55 -6.93
CA ILE A 95 5.90 9.08 -6.96
C ILE A 95 6.00 8.55 -8.38
N TRP A 96 6.93 7.62 -8.58
CA TRP A 96 7.00 6.74 -9.74
C TRP A 96 6.92 5.28 -9.31
N VAL A 97 6.20 4.49 -10.08
CA VAL A 97 6.27 3.03 -10.04
C VAL A 97 7.33 2.62 -11.06
N GLU A 98 8.43 2.04 -10.60
CA GLU A 98 9.54 1.63 -11.44
C GLU A 98 9.54 0.11 -11.59
N ALA A 99 9.35 -0.36 -12.81
CA ALA A 99 9.27 -1.79 -13.12
C ALA A 99 10.13 -2.16 -14.31
N GLU A 100 11.01 -3.13 -14.11
CA GLU A 100 11.78 -3.75 -15.19
C GLU A 100 11.00 -4.92 -15.82
N GLY A 101 11.11 -5.07 -17.12
CA GLY A 101 10.16 -5.72 -18.01
C GLY A 101 9.99 -7.24 -17.94
N HIS A 102 10.66 -8.02 -17.11
CA HIS A 102 10.58 -9.47 -17.22
C HIS A 102 10.46 -10.25 -15.90
N ALA A 103 10.39 -9.57 -14.76
CA ALA A 103 10.32 -10.24 -13.47
C ALA A 103 8.92 -10.85 -13.20
N LYS A 104 8.86 -12.16 -13.00
CA LYS A 104 7.68 -12.85 -12.43
C LYS A 104 8.05 -13.36 -11.04
N PRO A 105 7.29 -13.02 -10.01
CA PRO A 105 6.11 -12.14 -9.97
C PRO A 105 6.46 -10.67 -10.26
N TRP A 106 5.50 -9.91 -10.80
CA TRP A 106 5.63 -8.47 -11.01
C TRP A 106 5.74 -7.73 -9.67
N LEU A 107 6.93 -7.27 -9.36
CA LEU A 107 7.29 -6.64 -8.09
C LEU A 107 8.09 -5.35 -8.37
N PRO A 108 7.42 -4.26 -8.73
CA PRO A 108 8.07 -2.99 -9.00
C PRO A 108 8.68 -2.38 -7.73
N ASN A 109 9.50 -1.36 -7.93
CA ASN A 109 9.96 -0.47 -6.88
C ASN A 109 9.14 0.83 -6.89
N VAL A 110 9.21 1.59 -5.80
CA VAL A 110 8.72 2.96 -5.75
C VAL A 110 9.89 3.91 -5.75
N ARG A 111 9.87 4.91 -6.63
CA ARG A 111 10.87 5.97 -6.68
C ARG A 111 10.24 7.29 -6.26
N PHE A 112 10.93 8.01 -5.39
CA PHE A 112 10.64 9.40 -5.04
C PHE A 112 11.57 10.32 -5.84
N ILE A 113 11.02 11.43 -6.36
CA ILE A 113 11.80 12.46 -7.06
C ILE A 113 12.46 13.38 -6.04
N ASP A 114 11.70 13.88 -5.07
CA ASP A 114 12.20 14.64 -3.93
C ASP A 114 12.45 13.70 -2.74
N HIS A 115 13.69 13.64 -2.30
CA HIS A 115 14.16 12.79 -1.20
C HIS A 115 14.23 13.55 0.15
N THR A 116 13.69 14.75 0.20
CA THR A 116 13.59 15.47 1.48
C THR A 116 12.59 14.82 2.40
N VAL A 117 12.82 14.94 3.69
CA VAL A 117 11.91 14.39 4.70
C VAL A 117 11.45 15.50 5.64
N SER A 118 10.20 15.42 6.07
CA SER A 118 9.71 16.21 7.19
C SER A 118 10.05 15.52 8.51
N VAL A 119 10.18 16.30 9.56
CA VAL A 119 10.40 15.81 10.92
C VAL A 119 9.44 16.50 11.88
N PRO A 120 8.99 15.84 12.97
CA PRO A 120 8.14 16.48 13.95
C PRO A 120 8.89 17.65 14.62
N THR A 121 8.19 18.75 14.83
CA THR A 121 8.71 19.91 15.56
C THR A 121 8.25 19.89 17.01
N THR A 122 7.13 20.55 17.33
CA THR A 122 6.56 20.64 18.67
C THR A 122 5.41 19.66 18.90
N ASP A 123 4.68 19.32 17.84
CA ASP A 123 3.51 18.43 17.87
C ASP A 123 3.68 17.27 16.88
N ARG A 124 4.05 16.10 17.41
CA ARG A 124 4.19 14.88 16.60
C ARG A 124 2.86 14.43 16.03
N ASN A 125 1.75 14.67 16.71
CA ASN A 125 0.45 14.23 16.23
C ASN A 125 0.00 15.02 15.00
N ALA A 126 0.14 16.36 15.04
CA ALA A 126 -0.14 17.19 13.88
C ALA A 126 0.78 16.84 12.69
N TRP A 127 2.07 16.61 12.95
CA TRP A 127 3.02 16.18 11.92
C TRP A 127 2.62 14.78 11.33
N ARG A 128 2.23 13.84 12.19
CA ARG A 128 1.75 12.52 11.75
C ARG A 128 0.53 12.66 10.83
N ASP A 129 -0.40 13.55 11.16
CA ASP A 129 -1.57 13.82 10.34
C ASP A 129 -1.18 14.32 8.95
N GLU A 130 -0.21 15.20 8.82
CA GLU A 130 0.30 15.65 7.52
C GLU A 130 0.95 14.51 6.72
N VAL A 131 1.73 13.64 7.38
CA VAL A 131 2.31 12.45 6.73
C VAL A 131 1.20 11.51 6.24
N LEU A 132 0.22 11.21 7.09
CA LEU A 132 -0.90 10.33 6.72
C LEU A 132 -1.75 10.92 5.60
N LYS A 133 -2.00 12.23 5.63
CA LYS A 133 -2.71 12.95 4.56
C LYS A 133 -1.98 12.81 3.23
N GLY A 134 -0.66 12.98 3.22
CA GLY A 134 0.19 12.78 2.03
C GLY A 134 0.05 11.38 1.45
N ILE A 135 0.10 10.35 2.30
CA ILE A 135 -0.03 8.95 1.90
C ILE A 135 -1.44 8.65 1.36
N PHE A 136 -2.46 9.02 2.10
CA PHE A 136 -3.82 8.59 1.82
C PHE A 136 -4.60 9.56 0.93
N ALA A 137 -4.84 10.79 1.40
CA ALA A 137 -5.69 11.76 0.67
C ALA A 137 -5.02 12.28 -0.60
N ASP A 138 -3.74 12.64 -0.48
CA ASP A 138 -3.00 13.30 -1.56
C ASP A 138 -2.39 12.31 -2.57
N ASN A 139 -2.42 11.00 -2.26
CA ASN A 139 -1.97 9.94 -3.17
C ASN A 139 -3.04 8.84 -3.35
N LEU A 140 -3.15 7.88 -2.43
CA LEU A 140 -3.94 6.66 -2.63
C LEU A 140 -5.40 6.93 -3.00
N ALA A 141 -6.06 7.89 -2.35
CA ALA A 141 -7.46 8.22 -2.63
C ALA A 141 -7.66 8.72 -4.07
N LYS A 142 -6.72 9.52 -4.59
CA LYS A 142 -6.74 10.02 -5.99
C LYS A 142 -6.60 8.86 -6.97
N VAL A 143 -5.64 7.96 -6.73
CA VAL A 143 -5.44 6.76 -7.56
C VAL A 143 -6.66 5.83 -7.48
N TRP A 144 -7.22 5.60 -6.28
CA TRP A 144 -8.42 4.77 -6.12
C TRP A 144 -9.62 5.34 -6.88
N GLN A 145 -9.78 6.66 -6.90
CA GLN A 145 -10.82 7.31 -7.68
C GLN A 145 -10.62 7.08 -9.18
N SER A 146 -9.41 7.24 -9.69
CA SER A 146 -9.07 6.98 -11.08
C SER A 146 -9.32 5.50 -11.46
N LEU A 147 -8.76 4.55 -10.70
CA LEU A 147 -8.94 3.12 -10.96
C LEU A 147 -10.42 2.72 -10.95
N THR A 148 -11.22 3.24 -10.00
CA THR A 148 -12.67 2.98 -9.95
C THR A 148 -13.37 3.51 -11.21
N LYS A 149 -13.01 4.70 -11.69
CA LYS A 149 -13.59 5.32 -12.87
C LYS A 149 -13.35 4.50 -14.13
N ILE A 150 -12.10 4.04 -14.35
CA ILE A 150 -11.69 3.36 -15.58
C ILE A 150 -12.02 1.87 -15.60
N SER A 151 -11.91 1.17 -14.48
CA SER A 151 -12.07 -0.29 -14.41
C SER A 151 -13.39 -0.77 -13.79
N LYS A 152 -14.17 0.16 -13.22
CA LYS A 152 -15.40 -0.12 -12.43
C LYS A 152 -15.16 -0.95 -11.17
N ILE A 153 -13.92 -1.05 -10.70
CA ILE A 153 -13.63 -1.71 -9.42
C ILE A 153 -14.26 -0.91 -8.26
N PRO A 154 -14.99 -1.54 -7.32
CA PRO A 154 -15.48 -0.85 -6.14
C PRO A 154 -14.32 -0.31 -5.27
N LYS A 155 -14.41 0.96 -4.88
CA LYS A 155 -13.40 1.61 -4.02
C LYS A 155 -13.19 0.86 -2.69
N THR A 156 -14.24 0.20 -2.18
CA THR A 156 -14.18 -0.65 -0.98
C THR A 156 -13.17 -1.79 -1.09
N ILE A 157 -12.99 -2.37 -2.28
CA ILE A 157 -12.00 -3.43 -2.52
C ILE A 157 -10.58 -2.85 -2.46
N LEU A 158 -10.36 -1.65 -3.02
CA LEU A 158 -9.06 -0.98 -3.00
C LEU A 158 -8.68 -0.58 -1.58
N TRP A 159 -9.62 -0.04 -0.79
CA TRP A 159 -9.38 0.28 0.61
C TRP A 159 -9.15 -0.96 1.48
N GLU A 160 -9.83 -2.08 1.22
CA GLU A 160 -9.51 -3.32 1.92
C GLU A 160 -8.15 -3.89 1.53
N ASN A 161 -7.77 -3.80 0.24
CA ASN A 161 -6.43 -4.14 -0.20
C ASN A 161 -5.37 -3.30 0.53
N THR A 162 -5.63 -1.99 0.73
CA THR A 162 -4.79 -1.09 1.54
C THR A 162 -4.71 -1.54 3.00
N ALA A 163 -5.86 -1.79 3.63
CA ALA A 163 -5.94 -2.16 5.04
C ALA A 163 -5.16 -3.45 5.36
N ILE A 164 -5.17 -4.44 4.47
CA ILE A 164 -4.40 -5.68 4.64
C ILE A 164 -2.91 -5.37 4.79
N TYR A 165 -2.37 -4.47 3.98
CA TYR A 165 -0.96 -4.11 4.05
C TYR A 165 -0.64 -3.21 5.25
N VAL A 166 -1.54 -2.30 5.64
CA VAL A 166 -1.39 -1.54 6.90
C VAL A 166 -1.30 -2.51 8.08
N ASN A 167 -2.23 -3.49 8.16
CA ASN A 167 -2.21 -4.50 9.21
C ASN A 167 -0.91 -5.31 9.19
N TRP A 168 -0.49 -5.82 8.03
CA TRP A 168 0.74 -6.61 7.91
C TRP A 168 1.98 -5.80 8.29
N LEU A 169 2.08 -4.55 7.84
CA LEU A 169 3.20 -3.68 8.18
C LEU A 169 3.31 -3.49 9.68
N TYR A 170 2.25 -3.04 10.34
CA TYR A 170 2.29 -2.71 11.77
C TYR A 170 2.23 -3.93 12.71
N GLU A 171 1.62 -5.03 12.30
CA GLU A 171 1.54 -6.24 13.12
C GLU A 171 2.77 -7.15 12.98
N THR A 172 3.53 -7.01 11.87
CA THR A 172 4.64 -7.91 11.55
C THR A 172 5.88 -7.14 11.09
N LYS A 173 5.86 -6.57 9.88
CA LYS A 173 7.08 -6.17 9.17
C LYS A 173 7.87 -5.05 9.85
N ILE A 174 7.21 -3.99 10.29
CA ILE A 174 7.87 -2.83 10.92
C ILE A 174 8.35 -3.15 12.35
N ARG A 175 7.80 -4.20 12.97
CA ARG A 175 8.18 -4.65 14.32
C ARG A 175 9.50 -5.43 14.35
N GLU A 176 9.95 -5.93 13.24
CA GLU A 176 11.22 -6.66 13.14
C GLU A 176 12.37 -5.79 13.65
N GLY A 177 13.11 -6.29 14.66
CA GLY A 177 14.21 -5.58 15.28
C GLY A 177 13.85 -4.32 16.06
N ALA A 178 12.56 -4.09 16.39
CA ALA A 178 12.15 -2.95 17.20
C ALA A 178 12.39 -3.20 18.70
N ASN A 179 12.88 -2.17 19.41
CA ASN A 179 12.98 -2.19 20.87
C ASN A 179 11.61 -1.88 21.53
N GLU A 180 11.53 -1.97 22.86
CA GLU A 180 10.27 -1.79 23.61
C GLU A 180 9.63 -0.41 23.38
N GLN A 181 10.41 0.67 23.35
CA GLN A 181 9.88 2.02 23.13
C GLN A 181 9.36 2.20 21.70
N GLU A 182 10.05 1.63 20.74
CA GLU A 182 9.59 1.60 19.35
C GLU A 182 8.30 0.78 19.20
N ILE A 183 8.18 -0.37 19.88
CA ILE A 183 6.96 -1.18 19.86
C ILE A 183 5.77 -0.40 20.41
N ILE A 184 5.94 0.37 21.48
CA ILE A 184 4.88 1.22 22.04
C ILE A 184 4.45 2.25 20.98
N ARG A 185 5.39 2.98 20.38
CA ARG A 185 5.11 3.97 19.34
C ARG A 185 4.44 3.35 18.10
N LEU A 186 4.90 2.19 17.68
CA LEU A 186 4.29 1.46 16.56
C LEU A 186 2.83 1.09 16.86
N GLN A 187 2.53 0.70 18.10
CA GLN A 187 1.17 0.38 18.51
C GLN A 187 0.28 1.63 18.55
N GLU A 188 0.79 2.74 19.04
CA GLU A 188 0.08 4.02 19.07
C GLU A 188 -0.21 4.54 17.65
N ASP A 189 0.78 4.51 16.76
CA ASP A 189 0.59 4.92 15.37
C ASP A 189 -0.40 4.02 14.64
N TYR A 190 -0.31 2.70 14.82
CA TYR A 190 -1.27 1.75 14.25
C TYR A 190 -2.70 2.00 14.75
N ASP A 191 -2.89 2.10 16.06
CA ASP A 191 -4.21 2.34 16.65
C ASP A 191 -4.81 3.66 16.15
N TYR A 192 -3.99 4.70 16.09
CA TYR A 192 -4.42 5.98 15.53
C TYR A 192 -4.85 5.84 14.06
N ILE A 193 -4.01 5.24 13.21
CA ILE A 193 -4.29 5.08 11.77
C ILE A 193 -5.61 4.33 11.54
N VAL A 194 -5.85 3.24 12.26
CA VAL A 194 -6.99 2.35 11.97
C VAL A 194 -8.27 2.73 12.68
N ASN A 195 -8.20 3.36 13.87
CA ASN A 195 -9.36 3.59 14.72
C ASN A 195 -9.69 5.07 14.95
N GLN A 196 -8.70 5.97 14.97
CA GLN A 196 -8.89 7.34 15.44
C GLN A 196 -8.76 8.40 14.34
N ALA A 197 -7.90 8.17 13.36
CA ALA A 197 -7.62 9.12 12.30
C ALA A 197 -8.88 9.53 11.55
N PRO A 198 -9.16 10.84 11.39
CA PRO A 198 -10.37 11.31 10.73
C PRO A 198 -10.38 10.98 9.24
N GLY A 199 -11.58 10.78 8.69
CA GLY A 199 -11.75 10.43 7.27
C GLY A 199 -11.11 11.43 6.30
N ALA A 200 -10.98 12.69 6.70
CA ALA A 200 -10.34 13.73 5.89
C ALA A 200 -8.88 13.39 5.52
N LEU A 201 -8.13 12.73 6.41
CA LEU A 201 -6.77 12.29 6.13
C LEU A 201 -6.71 11.21 5.02
N PHE A 202 -7.83 10.56 4.74
CA PHE A 202 -7.98 9.57 3.68
C PHE A 202 -8.68 10.12 2.44
N GLY A 203 -9.03 11.43 2.40
CA GLY A 203 -9.87 11.97 1.35
C GLY A 203 -11.29 11.37 1.31
N GLU A 204 -11.77 10.84 2.44
CA GLU A 204 -13.04 10.17 2.60
C GLU A 204 -13.87 10.80 3.73
N LYS A 205 -15.19 10.53 3.75
CA LYS A 205 -16.08 11.03 4.83
C LYS A 205 -15.81 10.36 6.18
N LYS A 206 -15.34 9.13 6.17
CA LYS A 206 -15.00 8.32 7.36
C LYS A 206 -13.71 7.57 7.07
N ASN A 207 -12.97 7.21 8.12
CA ASN A 207 -11.79 6.36 7.98
C ASN A 207 -12.15 5.04 7.28
N PRO A 208 -11.64 4.78 6.07
CA PRO A 208 -12.03 3.58 5.32
C PRO A 208 -11.40 2.30 5.88
N LEU A 209 -10.31 2.38 6.67
CA LEU A 209 -9.58 1.22 7.18
C LEU A 209 -10.29 0.55 8.36
N THR A 210 -11.01 1.31 9.18
CA THR A 210 -11.70 0.82 10.39
C THR A 210 -12.56 -0.43 10.13
N ASN A 211 -13.16 -0.52 8.94
CA ASN A 211 -13.99 -1.66 8.58
C ASN A 211 -13.22 -2.97 8.36
N TYR A 212 -11.89 -2.92 8.17
CA TYR A 212 -11.07 -4.05 7.74
C TYR A 212 -10.00 -4.46 8.75
N CYS A 213 -9.97 -3.80 9.91
CA CYS A 213 -9.02 -4.07 10.99
C CYS A 213 -9.65 -4.84 12.17
N GLY A 214 -10.68 -5.63 11.90
CA GLY A 214 -11.34 -6.50 12.89
C GLY A 214 -10.44 -7.63 13.40
N PRO A 215 -10.90 -8.44 14.36
CA PRO A 215 -10.10 -9.51 14.97
C PRO A 215 -9.69 -10.58 13.96
N LYS A 216 -8.56 -11.23 14.24
CA LYS A 216 -8.14 -12.45 13.55
C LYS A 216 -8.96 -13.63 14.08
N VAL A 217 -9.20 -14.61 13.21
CA VAL A 217 -9.90 -15.84 13.53
C VAL A 217 -9.03 -17.04 13.22
N THR A 218 -9.13 -18.10 14.02
CA THR A 218 -8.48 -19.39 13.74
C THR A 218 -9.31 -20.15 12.71
N ILE A 219 -8.66 -20.63 11.66
CA ILE A 219 -9.25 -21.46 10.62
C ILE A 219 -8.39 -22.72 10.44
N LYS A 220 -9.00 -23.82 9.95
CA LYS A 220 -8.30 -25.09 9.76
C LYS A 220 -7.16 -25.04 8.75
N GLU A 221 -7.28 -24.14 7.76
CA GLU A 221 -6.35 -23.99 6.64
C GLU A 221 -5.13 -23.14 6.98
N SER A 222 -5.00 -22.63 8.21
CA SER A 222 -3.90 -21.77 8.65
C SER A 222 -3.39 -22.14 10.02
N GLU A 223 -2.07 -22.27 10.16
CA GLU A 223 -1.41 -22.49 11.46
C GLU A 223 -1.55 -21.27 12.39
N HIS A 224 -1.75 -20.08 11.84
CA HIS A 224 -1.88 -18.84 12.59
C HIS A 224 -3.25 -18.20 12.38
N PRO A 225 -3.79 -17.50 13.40
CA PRO A 225 -5.01 -16.72 13.24
C PRO A 225 -4.89 -15.70 12.11
N ILE A 226 -5.86 -15.64 11.22
CA ILE A 226 -5.89 -14.72 10.07
C ILE A 226 -7.09 -13.78 10.14
N ARG A 227 -6.95 -12.63 9.48
CA ARG A 227 -8.06 -11.69 9.29
C ARG A 227 -8.77 -12.01 7.98
N LEU A 228 -10.04 -12.42 8.09
CA LEU A 228 -10.86 -12.71 6.91
C LEU A 228 -11.23 -11.41 6.18
N ARG A 229 -11.17 -11.45 4.87
CA ARG A 229 -11.62 -10.35 4.02
C ARG A 229 -13.14 -10.25 4.00
N LYS A 230 -13.64 -9.02 3.87
CA LYS A 230 -15.06 -8.71 3.61
C LYS A 230 -15.37 -8.66 2.11
N THR A 231 -14.37 -8.30 1.28
CA THR A 231 -14.50 -8.21 -0.17
C THR A 231 -13.50 -9.12 -0.88
N CYS A 232 -13.85 -9.61 -2.06
CA CYS A 232 -12.97 -10.41 -2.89
C CYS A 232 -12.01 -9.52 -3.68
N CYS A 233 -10.71 -9.85 -3.69
CA CYS A 233 -9.70 -9.13 -4.49
C CYS A 233 -9.59 -9.64 -5.94
N PHE A 234 -10.40 -10.61 -6.34
CA PHE A 234 -10.40 -11.23 -7.66
C PHE A 234 -9.13 -12.01 -8.04
N TYR A 235 -8.22 -12.26 -7.11
CA TYR A 235 -7.00 -13.01 -7.35
C TYR A 235 -7.26 -14.39 -8.00
N TYR A 236 -8.30 -15.08 -7.58
CA TYR A 236 -8.68 -16.40 -8.11
C TYR A 236 -8.99 -16.43 -9.63
N HIS A 237 -9.16 -15.26 -10.26
CA HIS A 237 -9.33 -15.16 -11.72
C HIS A 237 -7.99 -15.20 -12.47
N THR A 238 -6.87 -15.24 -11.78
CA THR A 238 -5.52 -15.22 -12.37
C THR A 238 -4.86 -16.60 -12.38
N SER A 239 -5.59 -17.64 -11.98
CA SER A 239 -5.17 -19.03 -11.97
C SER A 239 -6.12 -19.87 -12.82
N ASP A 240 -5.56 -20.84 -13.52
CA ASP A 240 -6.34 -21.86 -14.25
C ASP A 240 -6.85 -22.97 -13.31
N GLU A 241 -6.39 -22.99 -12.06
CA GLU A 241 -6.84 -23.96 -11.06
C GLU A 241 -8.21 -23.56 -10.49
N ILE A 242 -9.12 -24.52 -10.46
CA ILE A 242 -10.47 -24.34 -9.88
C ILE A 242 -10.32 -24.13 -8.37
N ASN A 243 -10.89 -23.01 -7.86
CA ASN A 243 -10.88 -22.66 -6.43
C ASN A 243 -9.51 -22.22 -5.87
N ASP A 244 -8.58 -21.73 -6.67
CA ASP A 244 -7.35 -21.07 -6.18
C ASP A 244 -7.67 -19.74 -5.50
N TYR A 245 -8.29 -19.83 -4.33
CA TYR A 245 -8.62 -18.67 -3.50
C TYR A 245 -7.48 -18.34 -2.53
N CYS A 246 -7.23 -17.06 -2.33
CA CYS A 246 -6.36 -16.67 -1.21
C CYS A 246 -6.97 -17.13 0.13
N ILE A 247 -6.09 -17.51 1.08
CA ILE A 247 -6.51 -18.09 2.38
C ILE A 247 -7.51 -17.21 3.16
N SER A 248 -7.47 -15.90 3.01
CA SER A 248 -8.39 -14.95 3.65
C SER A 248 -9.65 -14.65 2.84
N CYS A 249 -9.87 -15.37 1.71
CA CYS A 249 -10.93 -15.05 0.76
C CYS A 249 -12.34 -15.23 1.37
N PRO A 250 -13.26 -14.26 1.19
CA PRO A 250 -14.63 -14.37 1.67
C PRO A 250 -15.49 -15.37 0.85
N LYS A 251 -14.98 -15.78 -0.34
CA LYS A 251 -15.68 -16.77 -1.19
C LYS A 251 -15.47 -18.22 -0.74
N ILE A 252 -14.47 -18.49 0.08
CA ILE A 252 -14.28 -19.83 0.64
C ILE A 252 -15.43 -20.11 1.61
N LYS A 253 -16.23 -21.14 1.33
CA LYS A 253 -17.21 -21.64 2.27
C LYS A 253 -16.49 -22.38 3.39
N ARG A 254 -16.32 -21.72 4.54
CA ARG A 254 -15.80 -22.35 5.74
C ARG A 254 -16.96 -22.95 6.51
N LEU A 255 -16.85 -24.24 6.81
CA LEU A 255 -17.72 -24.85 7.80
C LEU A 255 -17.28 -24.30 9.16
N VAL A 256 -18.14 -23.50 9.78
CA VAL A 256 -17.98 -23.00 11.15
C VAL A 256 -18.30 -24.14 12.10
#